data_7752bbd7ec5cff92dc249e517cc93b0c
#
_entry.id   7752bbd7ec5cff92dc249e517cc93b0c
#
_cell.length_a   1.000
_cell.length_b   1.000
_cell.length_c   1.000
_cell.angle_alpha   90.00
_cell.angle_beta   90.00
_cell.angle_gamma   90.00
#
_symmetry.space_group_name_H-M   'P 1'
#
loop_
_entity.id
_entity.type
_entity.pdbx_description
1 polymer ?
#
loop_
_entity_poly.entity_id
_entity_poly.type
_entity_poly.pdbx_seq_one_letter_code
_entity_poly.pdbx_strand_id
1 'polypeptide(L)'
;MNDPRLDYSNEFPVELTAPDISSYKKTNTGVDYILSLDSGMSGPHVFISSIVHGNEPCGAIALDWFLKNNFRPKSGKLTLGFMNVEAYFAFDPKNPNRTRWVDEDFNRLWADGVLEDTTRKKTSEFFRANEVKSIVSQADYLLDIHSMQKPCVPLMMAGTLEKGINFAKSVGMSMPIISDTGHNEGMRMRDYLDFSRKESNKNALLVECGQHWEKLSERIAIETLIRFLRSTTTMDKKFGDEFLNELKPKKFKKEVYRVGEIITIKTDKFKFSSDWQGFEVLKKGTVIGKDDQEFVYAPYDETILIMPTKRLFKGKTAVRLAYRIED
;
A
#
# COMPACT_ATOMS: atom_id res chain seq x y z
N MET A 1 -19.64 -9.94 -4.00
CA MET A 1 -18.64 -10.12 -2.93
C MET A 1 -18.69 -11.53 -2.30
N ASN A 2 -18.53 -12.56 -3.10
CA ASN A 2 -18.42 -13.95 -2.64
C ASN A 2 -17.22 -14.63 -3.29
N ASP A 3 -16.04 -13.99 -3.20
CA ASP A 3 -14.81 -14.64 -3.63
C ASP A 3 -14.36 -15.60 -2.51
N PRO A 4 -14.43 -16.92 -2.71
CA PRO A 4 -14.04 -17.90 -1.68
C PRO A 4 -12.55 -17.78 -1.31
N ARG A 5 -11.75 -17.11 -2.14
CA ARG A 5 -10.34 -16.84 -1.87
C ARG A 5 -10.13 -15.82 -0.74
N LEU A 6 -11.18 -15.10 -0.35
CA LEU A 6 -11.19 -14.18 0.78
C LEU A 6 -11.82 -14.77 2.04
N ASP A 7 -12.33 -16.00 1.94
CA ASP A 7 -12.98 -16.70 3.05
C ASP A 7 -11.94 -17.47 3.88
N TYR A 8 -11.03 -16.74 4.52
CA TYR A 8 -10.09 -17.31 5.47
C TYR A 8 -10.31 -16.72 6.87
N SER A 9 -10.01 -17.52 7.90
CA SER A 9 -10.27 -17.15 9.30
C SER A 9 -9.61 -15.83 9.67
N ASN A 10 -10.36 -14.98 10.37
CA ASN A 10 -9.82 -13.80 11.02
C ASN A 10 -9.32 -14.19 12.42
N GLU A 11 -8.03 -14.07 12.63
CA GLU A 11 -7.37 -14.39 13.91
C GLU A 11 -7.06 -13.09 14.72
N PHE A 12 -7.28 -11.92 14.14
CA PHE A 12 -6.90 -10.64 14.74
C PHE A 12 -8.14 -9.80 15.05
N PRO A 13 -8.17 -9.14 16.23
CA PRO A 13 -9.28 -8.27 16.58
C PRO A 13 -9.31 -7.04 15.65
N VAL A 14 -10.52 -6.57 15.35
CA VAL A 14 -10.74 -5.29 14.67
C VAL A 14 -10.78 -4.20 15.73
N GLU A 15 -9.66 -3.50 15.93
CA GLU A 15 -9.52 -2.42 16.92
C GLU A 15 -9.84 -1.05 16.32
N LEU A 16 -9.82 -0.93 15.00
CA LEU A 16 -10.08 0.31 14.28
C LEU A 16 -11.58 0.52 14.06
N THR A 17 -11.99 1.77 14.12
CA THR A 17 -13.32 2.20 13.69
C THR A 17 -13.20 2.84 12.31
N ALA A 18 -13.75 2.19 11.29
CA ALA A 18 -13.80 2.73 9.94
C ALA A 18 -14.67 3.99 9.89
N PRO A 19 -14.18 5.15 9.41
CA PRO A 19 -14.97 6.37 9.34
C PRO A 19 -16.07 6.27 8.28
N ASP A 20 -17.19 6.95 8.53
CA ASP A 20 -18.18 7.18 7.47
C ASP A 20 -17.64 8.25 6.50
N ILE A 21 -17.37 7.82 5.26
CA ILE A 21 -16.86 8.68 4.20
C ILE A 21 -17.96 9.17 3.24
N SER A 22 -19.23 8.90 3.51
CA SER A 22 -20.34 9.22 2.61
C SER A 22 -20.44 10.71 2.26
N SER A 23 -20.08 11.58 3.21
CA SER A 23 -20.04 13.04 3.02
C SER A 23 -19.01 13.49 1.97
N TYR A 24 -18.00 12.67 1.67
CA TYR A 24 -16.96 12.98 0.68
C TYR A 24 -17.31 12.49 -0.73
N LYS A 25 -18.53 12.01 -0.97
CA LYS A 25 -18.94 11.48 -2.28
C LYS A 25 -18.85 12.52 -3.37
N LYS A 26 -19.52 13.68 -3.18
CA LYS A 26 -19.51 14.74 -4.20
C LYS A 26 -18.29 15.62 -4.05
N THR A 27 -17.48 15.70 -5.07
CA THR A 27 -16.22 16.42 -5.07
C THR A 27 -16.08 17.37 -6.26
N ASN A 28 -15.01 18.15 -6.27
CA ASN A 28 -14.70 19.13 -7.32
C ASN A 28 -13.93 18.56 -8.52
N THR A 29 -13.62 17.26 -8.52
CA THR A 29 -12.89 16.62 -9.64
C THR A 29 -13.81 16.03 -10.69
N GLY A 30 -15.10 15.95 -10.42
CA GLY A 30 -16.08 15.22 -11.25
C GLY A 30 -16.06 13.70 -11.06
N VAL A 31 -15.15 13.20 -10.23
CA VAL A 31 -15.06 11.77 -9.88
C VAL A 31 -15.41 11.63 -8.40
N ASP A 32 -16.43 10.84 -8.08
CA ASP A 32 -16.90 10.62 -6.71
C ASP A 32 -15.73 10.18 -5.79
N TYR A 33 -15.68 10.72 -4.58
CA TYR A 33 -14.68 10.41 -3.56
C TYR A 33 -13.23 10.77 -3.92
N ILE A 34 -13.01 11.59 -4.95
CA ILE A 34 -11.69 12.13 -5.32
C ILE A 34 -11.73 13.65 -5.16
N LEU A 35 -11.19 14.15 -4.07
CA LEU A 35 -11.18 15.57 -3.71
C LEU A 35 -9.83 16.22 -4.05
N SER A 36 -9.86 17.36 -4.75
CA SER A 36 -8.66 18.14 -5.05
C SER A 36 -8.66 19.48 -4.32
N LEU A 37 -7.59 19.76 -3.58
CA LEU A 37 -7.35 21.00 -2.86
C LEU A 37 -6.20 21.74 -3.55
N ASP A 38 -6.48 22.93 -4.06
CA ASP A 38 -5.48 23.78 -4.71
C ASP A 38 -5.08 24.91 -3.76
N SER A 39 -3.77 25.14 -3.60
CA SER A 39 -3.25 26.23 -2.76
C SER A 39 -3.31 27.60 -3.45
N GLY A 40 -3.48 27.64 -4.77
CA GLY A 40 -3.30 28.84 -5.58
C GLY A 40 -1.82 29.25 -5.75
N MET A 41 -0.88 28.51 -5.18
CA MET A 41 0.57 28.77 -5.24
C MET A 41 1.26 27.70 -6.10
N SER A 42 2.31 28.06 -6.80
CA SER A 42 3.14 27.09 -7.53
C SER A 42 3.69 26.01 -6.60
N GLY A 43 3.73 24.77 -7.07
CA GLY A 43 4.22 23.63 -6.31
C GLY A 43 3.82 22.31 -6.96
N PRO A 44 4.17 21.18 -6.34
CA PRO A 44 3.87 19.86 -6.88
C PRO A 44 2.38 19.51 -6.80
N HIS A 45 1.95 18.62 -7.70
CA HIS A 45 0.68 17.91 -7.54
C HIS A 45 0.92 16.59 -6.77
N VAL A 46 0.37 16.52 -5.58
CA VAL A 46 0.45 15.33 -4.71
C VAL A 46 -0.88 14.59 -4.73
N PHE A 47 -0.83 13.27 -4.91
CA PHE A 47 -1.99 12.38 -4.79
C PHE A 47 -1.80 11.44 -3.59
N ILE A 48 -2.77 11.42 -2.69
CA ILE A 48 -2.82 10.47 -1.57
C ILE A 48 -3.99 9.54 -1.78
N SER A 49 -3.73 8.25 -1.90
CA SER A 49 -4.76 7.22 -2.04
C SER A 49 -4.96 6.43 -0.76
N SER A 50 -6.19 6.00 -0.55
CA SER A 50 -6.59 5.16 0.57
C SER A 50 -7.61 4.12 0.11
N ILE A 51 -7.82 3.09 0.92
CA ILE A 51 -8.81 2.03 0.68
C ILE A 51 -8.78 1.44 -0.74
N VAL A 52 -7.59 1.29 -1.30
CA VAL A 52 -7.38 0.49 -2.51
C VAL A 52 -7.91 -0.94 -2.29
N HIS A 53 -7.79 -1.41 -1.06
CA HIS A 53 -8.50 -2.58 -0.55
C HIS A 53 -9.51 -2.14 0.52
N GLY A 54 -10.77 -2.57 0.36
CA GLY A 54 -11.88 -2.09 1.20
C GLY A 54 -11.76 -2.46 2.68
N ASN A 55 -10.97 -3.46 3.01
CA ASN A 55 -10.73 -3.92 4.38
C ASN A 55 -9.49 -3.30 5.06
N GLU A 56 -8.91 -2.25 4.49
CA GLU A 56 -7.72 -1.56 5.00
C GLU A 56 -8.08 -0.12 5.45
N PRO A 57 -8.78 0.07 6.59
CA PRO A 57 -9.39 1.35 6.94
C PRO A 57 -8.39 2.43 7.38
N CYS A 58 -7.13 2.08 7.72
CA CYS A 58 -6.16 3.03 8.26
C CYS A 58 -5.92 4.25 7.36
N GLY A 59 -5.88 4.05 6.03
CA GLY A 59 -5.77 5.15 5.06
C GLY A 59 -7.00 6.05 5.05
N ALA A 60 -8.22 5.48 5.13
CA ALA A 60 -9.44 6.27 5.25
C ALA A 60 -9.46 7.11 6.52
N ILE A 61 -9.00 6.56 7.63
CA ILE A 61 -8.88 7.28 8.91
C ILE A 61 -7.92 8.47 8.76
N ALA A 62 -6.78 8.28 8.11
CA ALA A 62 -5.80 9.34 7.89
C ALA A 62 -6.35 10.48 6.99
N LEU A 63 -7.07 10.14 5.92
CA LEU A 63 -7.70 11.15 5.06
C LEU A 63 -8.87 11.86 5.75
N ASP A 64 -9.71 11.14 6.48
CA ASP A 64 -10.81 11.68 7.26
C ASP A 64 -10.28 12.65 8.35
N TRP A 65 -9.21 12.25 9.05
CA TRP A 65 -8.50 13.11 10.00
C TRP A 65 -8.02 14.42 9.32
N PHE A 66 -7.38 14.33 8.16
CA PHE A 66 -6.91 15.51 7.42
C PHE A 66 -8.07 16.44 7.04
N LEU A 67 -9.15 15.89 6.53
CA LEU A 67 -10.32 16.66 6.05
C LEU A 67 -11.11 17.29 7.21
N LYS A 68 -11.32 16.56 8.30
CA LYS A 68 -12.04 17.08 9.50
C LYS A 68 -11.30 18.20 10.19
N ASN A 69 -9.97 18.22 10.13
CA ASN A 69 -9.16 19.33 10.64
C ASN A 69 -9.07 20.51 9.65
N ASN A 70 -9.78 20.45 8.52
CA ASN A 70 -9.81 21.50 7.50
C ASN A 70 -8.42 21.94 6.99
N PHE A 71 -7.45 21.03 6.97
CA PHE A 71 -6.12 21.34 6.46
C PHE A 71 -6.16 21.64 4.95
N ARG A 72 -5.23 22.50 4.51
CA ARG A 72 -5.10 22.93 3.12
C ARG A 72 -3.63 22.93 2.72
N PRO A 73 -3.31 22.59 1.48
CA PRO A 73 -1.94 22.68 0.99
C PRO A 73 -1.43 24.13 1.02
N LYS A 74 -0.15 24.30 1.31
CA LYS A 74 0.55 25.59 1.30
C LYS A 74 1.10 25.92 -0.07
N SER A 75 1.45 24.90 -0.86
CA SER A 75 1.91 25.03 -2.23
C SER A 75 1.42 23.88 -3.08
N GLY A 76 1.28 24.13 -4.38
CA GLY A 76 0.82 23.13 -5.34
C GLY A 76 -0.61 22.67 -5.10
N LYS A 77 -0.85 21.42 -5.47
CA LYS A 77 -2.16 20.79 -5.45
C LYS A 77 -2.12 19.47 -4.68
N LEU A 78 -3.09 19.26 -3.78
CA LEU A 78 -3.26 18.02 -3.04
C LEU A 78 -4.56 17.34 -3.46
N THR A 79 -4.47 16.14 -4.01
CA THR A 79 -5.63 15.31 -4.32
C THR A 79 -5.70 14.15 -3.33
N LEU A 80 -6.86 13.97 -2.70
CA LEU A 80 -7.17 12.92 -1.75
C LEU A 80 -8.18 11.96 -2.39
N GLY A 81 -7.86 10.67 -2.42
CA GLY A 81 -8.67 9.65 -3.09
C GLY A 81 -9.05 8.49 -2.17
N PHE A 82 -10.36 8.26 -2.04
CA PHE A 82 -10.91 7.02 -1.53
C PHE A 82 -11.19 6.12 -2.73
N MET A 83 -10.42 5.05 -2.88
CA MET A 83 -10.34 4.32 -4.16
C MET A 83 -11.44 3.27 -4.32
N ASN A 84 -11.41 2.17 -3.60
CA ASN A 84 -12.38 1.07 -3.71
C ASN A 84 -13.53 1.23 -2.70
N VAL A 85 -14.34 2.25 -2.94
CA VAL A 85 -15.41 2.67 -2.01
C VAL A 85 -16.49 1.61 -1.85
N GLU A 86 -16.82 0.86 -2.92
CA GLU A 86 -17.83 -0.19 -2.87
C GLU A 86 -17.40 -1.32 -1.93
N ALA A 87 -16.15 -1.79 -2.04
CA ALA A 87 -15.60 -2.78 -1.13
C ALA A 87 -15.50 -2.26 0.31
N TYR A 88 -15.15 -0.97 0.49
CA TYR A 88 -15.06 -0.36 1.81
C TYR A 88 -16.42 -0.25 2.52
N PHE A 89 -17.48 0.20 1.85
CA PHE A 89 -18.81 0.27 2.46
C PHE A 89 -19.42 -1.11 2.79
N ALA A 90 -18.89 -2.15 2.17
CA ALA A 90 -19.27 -3.52 2.51
C ALA A 90 -18.49 -4.09 3.69
N PHE A 91 -17.58 -3.33 4.30
CA PHE A 91 -16.74 -3.79 5.41
C PHE A 91 -17.58 -4.33 6.57
N ASP A 92 -17.36 -5.59 6.88
CA ASP A 92 -17.97 -6.29 8.00
C ASP A 92 -16.90 -6.72 9.01
N PRO A 93 -16.87 -6.14 10.22
CA PRO A 93 -15.91 -6.53 11.26
C PRO A 93 -15.96 -8.02 11.67
N LYS A 94 -17.08 -8.70 11.40
CA LYS A 94 -17.19 -10.15 11.66
C LYS A 94 -16.54 -11.00 10.58
N ASN A 95 -16.45 -10.47 9.35
CA ASN A 95 -15.88 -11.14 8.18
C ASN A 95 -14.94 -10.19 7.39
N PRO A 96 -13.95 -9.58 8.04
CA PRO A 96 -13.26 -8.42 7.51
C PRO A 96 -12.39 -8.73 6.26
N ASN A 97 -12.02 -9.99 6.04
CA ASN A 97 -11.24 -10.38 4.87
C ASN A 97 -12.06 -10.39 3.58
N ARG A 98 -13.38 -10.61 3.66
CA ARG A 98 -14.28 -10.75 2.50
C ARG A 98 -14.46 -9.47 1.71
N THR A 99 -14.15 -8.34 2.29
CA THR A 99 -14.37 -7.02 1.69
C THR A 99 -13.10 -6.38 1.16
N ARG A 100 -12.06 -7.19 0.90
CA ARG A 100 -10.82 -6.69 0.33
C ARG A 100 -11.05 -6.08 -1.07
N TRP A 101 -11.86 -6.70 -1.90
CA TRP A 101 -12.31 -6.22 -3.21
C TRP A 101 -13.74 -6.69 -3.51
N VAL A 102 -14.31 -6.15 -4.57
CA VAL A 102 -15.62 -6.57 -5.09
C VAL A 102 -15.46 -7.76 -6.04
N ASP A 103 -14.69 -7.59 -7.10
CA ASP A 103 -14.48 -8.58 -8.16
C ASP A 103 -13.02 -9.04 -8.27
N GLU A 104 -12.06 -8.11 -8.20
CA GLU A 104 -10.63 -8.40 -8.39
C GLU A 104 -9.74 -7.44 -7.57
N ASP A 105 -8.46 -7.77 -7.45
CA ASP A 105 -7.50 -6.91 -6.72
C ASP A 105 -7.22 -5.62 -7.52
N PHE A 106 -7.73 -4.49 -7.04
CA PHE A 106 -7.55 -3.16 -7.64
C PHE A 106 -6.06 -2.84 -7.91
N ASN A 107 -5.18 -3.31 -7.04
CA ASN A 107 -3.74 -3.04 -7.13
C ASN A 107 -2.98 -4.07 -8.01
N ARG A 108 -3.67 -4.64 -9.03
CA ARG A 108 -3.13 -5.50 -10.09
C ARG A 108 -3.49 -5.01 -11.50
N LEU A 109 -4.17 -3.87 -11.59
CA LEU A 109 -4.74 -3.36 -12.85
C LEU A 109 -3.86 -2.33 -13.57
N TRP A 110 -2.74 -1.92 -12.97
CA TRP A 110 -2.02 -0.70 -13.36
C TRP A 110 -0.85 -0.93 -14.32
N ALA A 111 -0.74 -2.12 -14.92
CA ALA A 111 0.23 -2.35 -16.00
C ALA A 111 -0.18 -1.62 -17.28
N ASP A 112 0.81 -1.22 -18.07
CA ASP A 112 0.60 -0.55 -19.36
C ASP A 112 -0.35 -1.38 -20.24
N GLY A 113 -1.36 -0.72 -20.80
CA GLY A 113 -2.37 -1.32 -21.69
C GLY A 113 -3.51 -2.08 -20.98
N VAL A 114 -3.40 -2.39 -19.69
CA VAL A 114 -4.45 -3.16 -18.97
C VAL A 114 -5.74 -2.36 -18.87
N LEU A 115 -5.67 -1.07 -18.54
CA LEU A 115 -6.83 -0.20 -18.40
C LEU A 115 -7.42 0.25 -19.74
N GLU A 116 -6.70 0.05 -20.84
CA GLU A 116 -7.11 0.30 -22.22
C GLU A 116 -7.66 -0.95 -22.92
N ASP A 117 -7.46 -2.13 -22.33
CA ASP A 117 -7.91 -3.40 -22.93
C ASP A 117 -9.45 -3.50 -22.95
N THR A 118 -10.00 -3.35 -24.15
CA THR A 118 -11.46 -3.43 -24.38
C THR A 118 -12.01 -4.84 -24.26
N THR A 119 -11.15 -5.87 -24.35
CA THR A 119 -11.52 -7.29 -24.29
C THR A 119 -11.56 -7.83 -22.87
N ARG A 120 -10.94 -7.15 -21.93
CA ARG A 120 -10.89 -7.53 -20.52
C ARG A 120 -12.30 -7.51 -19.89
N LYS A 121 -12.55 -8.43 -18.95
CA LYS A 121 -13.74 -8.41 -18.11
C LYS A 121 -13.87 -7.04 -17.42
N LYS A 122 -15.03 -6.44 -17.50
CA LYS A 122 -15.35 -5.15 -16.88
C LYS A 122 -15.82 -5.39 -15.45
N THR A 123 -14.89 -5.27 -14.50
CA THR A 123 -15.12 -5.42 -13.06
C THR A 123 -15.37 -4.06 -12.40
N SER A 124 -15.89 -4.03 -11.17
CA SER A 124 -16.05 -2.80 -10.38
C SER A 124 -14.71 -2.08 -10.25
N GLU A 125 -13.63 -2.81 -9.94
CA GLU A 125 -12.28 -2.25 -9.81
C GLU A 125 -11.74 -1.72 -11.14
N PHE A 126 -12.01 -2.41 -12.26
CA PHE A 126 -11.60 -1.93 -13.58
C PHE A 126 -12.28 -0.62 -13.95
N PHE A 127 -13.59 -0.49 -13.73
CA PHE A 127 -14.30 0.75 -13.97
C PHE A 127 -13.75 1.87 -13.09
N ARG A 128 -13.59 1.60 -11.80
CA ARG A 128 -13.06 2.58 -10.85
C ARG A 128 -11.64 3.03 -11.21
N ALA A 129 -10.76 2.12 -11.59
CA ALA A 129 -9.40 2.46 -12.03
C ALA A 129 -9.43 3.38 -13.27
N ASN A 130 -10.32 3.11 -14.23
CA ASN A 130 -10.49 3.95 -15.41
C ASN A 130 -11.02 5.37 -15.10
N GLU A 131 -11.89 5.52 -14.10
CA GLU A 131 -12.35 6.84 -13.65
C GLU A 131 -11.23 7.70 -13.09
N VAL A 132 -10.29 7.08 -12.36
CA VAL A 132 -9.27 7.82 -11.60
C VAL A 132 -7.91 7.91 -12.31
N LYS A 133 -7.62 7.06 -13.31
CA LYS A 133 -6.28 6.92 -13.92
C LYS A 133 -5.71 8.24 -14.46
N SER A 134 -6.55 9.10 -15.03
CA SER A 134 -6.09 10.39 -15.56
C SER A 134 -5.67 11.35 -14.45
N ILE A 135 -6.35 11.33 -13.32
CA ILE A 135 -6.01 12.16 -12.16
C ILE A 135 -4.73 11.64 -11.51
N VAL A 136 -4.61 10.31 -11.35
CA VAL A 136 -3.40 9.66 -10.81
C VAL A 136 -2.18 9.97 -11.68
N SER A 137 -2.30 9.87 -13.01
CA SER A 137 -1.18 10.12 -13.93
C SER A 137 -0.71 11.57 -13.95
N GLN A 138 -1.55 12.54 -13.56
CA GLN A 138 -1.17 13.95 -13.46
C GLN A 138 -0.34 14.27 -12.22
N ALA A 139 -0.39 13.45 -11.18
CA ALA A 139 0.36 13.69 -9.96
C ALA A 139 1.88 13.62 -10.18
N ASP A 140 2.63 14.47 -9.48
CA ASP A 140 4.09 14.41 -9.40
C ASP A 140 4.54 13.42 -8.34
N TYR A 141 3.76 13.35 -7.24
CA TYR A 141 4.01 12.43 -6.12
C TYR A 141 2.74 11.68 -5.75
N LEU A 142 2.88 10.37 -5.52
CA LEU A 142 1.82 9.49 -5.05
C LEU A 142 2.22 8.83 -3.73
N LEU A 143 1.33 8.88 -2.74
CA LEU A 143 1.37 8.01 -1.56
C LEU A 143 0.15 7.08 -1.58
N ASP A 144 0.40 5.78 -1.60
CA ASP A 144 -0.63 4.73 -1.52
C ASP A 144 -0.62 4.11 -0.12
N ILE A 145 -1.70 4.32 0.65
CA ILE A 145 -1.74 3.91 2.07
C ILE A 145 -2.45 2.57 2.19
N HIS A 146 -1.68 1.57 2.66
CA HIS A 146 -2.08 0.18 2.84
C HIS A 146 -1.78 -0.32 4.25
N SER A 147 -2.15 -1.57 4.51
CA SER A 147 -1.81 -2.34 5.70
C SER A 147 -1.67 -3.83 5.35
N MET A 148 -1.26 -4.65 6.31
CA MET A 148 -0.89 -6.05 6.11
C MET A 148 -1.83 -7.03 6.81
N GLN A 149 -1.91 -8.25 6.29
CA GLN A 149 -2.74 -9.33 6.85
C GLN A 149 -2.25 -9.80 8.23
N LYS A 150 -0.93 -9.91 8.39
CA LYS A 150 -0.27 -10.38 9.62
C LYS A 150 0.32 -9.21 10.39
N PRO A 151 0.40 -9.31 11.73
CA PRO A 151 1.23 -8.40 12.52
C PRO A 151 2.67 -8.44 12.02
N CYS A 152 3.16 -7.30 11.58
CA CYS A 152 4.51 -7.18 11.06
C CYS A 152 5.01 -5.75 11.28
N VAL A 153 6.31 -5.55 11.19
CA VAL A 153 6.91 -4.22 11.19
C VAL A 153 6.34 -3.41 10.03
N PRO A 154 5.79 -2.21 10.25
CA PRO A 154 5.40 -1.32 9.16
C PRO A 154 6.56 -1.07 8.21
N LEU A 155 6.28 -0.91 6.93
CA LEU A 155 7.32 -0.76 5.92
C LEU A 155 6.88 0.16 4.78
N MET A 156 7.86 0.68 4.03
CA MET A 156 7.61 1.53 2.87
C MET A 156 8.15 0.88 1.59
N MET A 157 7.28 0.68 0.62
CA MET A 157 7.65 0.14 -0.68
C MET A 157 8.02 1.28 -1.64
N ALA A 158 9.26 1.25 -2.12
CA ALA A 158 9.86 2.32 -2.92
C ALA A 158 10.03 1.98 -4.41
N GLY A 159 9.69 0.74 -4.84
CA GLY A 159 10.01 0.21 -6.16
C GLY A 159 11.50 -0.04 -6.33
N THR A 160 11.94 -0.32 -7.58
CA THR A 160 13.32 -0.76 -7.85
C THR A 160 14.30 0.37 -8.10
N LEU A 161 13.82 1.60 -8.36
CA LEU A 161 14.65 2.73 -8.77
C LEU A 161 15.21 3.47 -7.57
N GLU A 162 16.46 3.95 -7.69
CA GLU A 162 17.12 4.74 -6.66
C GLU A 162 16.34 6.02 -6.29
N LYS A 163 15.65 6.66 -7.28
CA LYS A 163 14.80 7.81 -7.01
C LYS A 163 13.72 7.51 -5.97
N GLY A 164 13.13 6.30 -6.00
CA GLY A 164 12.11 5.87 -5.04
C GLY A 164 12.71 5.62 -3.65
N ILE A 165 13.86 4.95 -3.56
CA ILE A 165 14.57 4.70 -2.31
C ILE A 165 14.97 6.04 -1.65
N ASN A 166 15.56 6.96 -2.42
CA ASN A 166 15.96 8.27 -1.93
C ASN A 166 14.77 9.11 -1.46
N PHE A 167 13.66 9.03 -2.19
CA PHE A 167 12.42 9.69 -1.78
C PHE A 167 11.86 9.09 -0.49
N ALA A 168 11.82 7.76 -0.35
CA ALA A 168 11.39 7.10 0.88
C ALA A 168 12.27 7.50 2.09
N LYS A 169 13.60 7.62 1.89
CA LYS A 169 14.51 8.13 2.91
C LYS A 169 14.16 9.57 3.30
N SER A 170 13.83 10.43 2.34
CA SER A 170 13.50 11.85 2.57
C SER A 170 12.19 12.07 3.34
N VAL A 171 11.23 11.15 3.25
CA VAL A 171 10.00 11.16 4.07
C VAL A 171 10.32 11.06 5.57
N GLY A 172 11.44 10.43 5.91
CA GLY A 172 11.96 10.41 7.27
C GLY A 172 11.22 9.53 8.27
N MET A 173 10.44 8.54 7.77
CA MET A 173 9.83 7.53 8.63
C MET A 173 10.89 6.65 9.29
N SER A 174 10.63 6.21 10.54
CA SER A 174 11.49 5.22 11.21
C SER A 174 10.94 3.82 10.95
N MET A 175 11.14 3.31 9.72
CA MET A 175 10.70 1.98 9.29
C MET A 175 11.57 1.46 8.13
N PRO A 176 11.55 0.16 7.85
CA PRO A 176 12.23 -0.43 6.69
C PRO A 176 11.72 0.12 5.37
N ILE A 177 12.62 0.26 4.40
CA ILE A 177 12.32 0.58 3.00
C ILE A 177 12.54 -0.67 2.17
N ILE A 178 11.55 -1.05 1.36
CA ILE A 178 11.60 -2.22 0.50
C ILE A 178 11.68 -1.78 -0.96
N SER A 179 12.75 -2.20 -1.62
CA SER A 179 12.92 -2.08 -3.07
C SER A 179 12.45 -3.38 -3.73
N ASP A 180 11.33 -3.34 -4.45
CA ASP A 180 10.75 -4.53 -5.10
C ASP A 180 10.13 -4.22 -6.48
N THR A 181 9.96 -5.27 -7.29
CA THR A 181 9.32 -5.21 -8.61
C THR A 181 7.79 -5.33 -8.56
N GLY A 182 7.21 -5.50 -7.38
CA GLY A 182 5.77 -5.72 -7.22
C GLY A 182 5.36 -7.18 -7.21
N HIS A 183 4.33 -7.53 -7.96
CA HIS A 183 3.73 -8.86 -8.03
C HIS A 183 3.72 -9.38 -9.47
N ASN A 184 3.89 -10.69 -9.64
CA ASN A 184 3.74 -11.33 -10.95
C ASN A 184 2.29 -11.33 -11.47
N GLU A 185 1.32 -11.08 -10.57
CA GLU A 185 -0.12 -11.03 -10.89
C GLU A 185 -0.55 -9.73 -11.57
N GLY A 186 0.27 -8.68 -11.55
CA GLY A 186 -0.02 -7.37 -12.11
C GLY A 186 0.61 -6.22 -11.34
N MET A 187 0.66 -5.05 -11.96
CA MET A 187 1.28 -3.86 -11.39
C MET A 187 0.37 -3.14 -10.41
N ARG A 188 0.99 -2.54 -9.41
CA ARG A 188 0.34 -1.68 -8.41
C ARG A 188 0.20 -0.25 -8.95
N MET A 189 -0.72 0.53 -8.39
CA MET A 189 -0.91 1.94 -8.73
C MET A 189 0.38 2.76 -8.51
N ARG A 190 1.15 2.46 -7.47
CA ARG A 190 2.44 3.12 -7.23
C ARG A 190 3.47 2.89 -8.35
N ASP A 191 3.29 1.84 -9.17
CA ASP A 191 4.19 1.52 -10.28
C ASP A 191 3.67 2.04 -11.64
N TYR A 192 2.52 2.77 -11.66
CA TYR A 192 1.83 3.19 -12.87
C TYR A 192 2.61 4.23 -13.65
N LEU A 193 2.78 4.00 -14.97
CA LEU A 193 3.39 4.93 -15.95
C LEU A 193 4.71 5.55 -15.43
N ASP A 194 4.75 6.88 -15.39
CA ASP A 194 5.95 7.67 -15.10
C ASP A 194 6.49 7.49 -13.67
N PHE A 195 5.71 6.97 -12.73
CA PHE A 195 6.22 6.67 -11.39
C PHE A 195 7.31 5.59 -11.42
N SER A 196 7.22 4.63 -12.34
CA SER A 196 8.19 3.54 -12.51
C SER A 196 9.25 3.79 -13.58
N ARG A 197 9.23 4.92 -14.29
CA ARG A 197 10.20 5.26 -15.34
C ARG A 197 11.39 6.01 -14.77
N LYS A 198 12.59 5.59 -15.14
CA LYS A 198 13.84 6.17 -14.65
C LYS A 198 14.00 7.64 -15.03
N GLU A 199 13.59 7.99 -16.23
CA GLU A 199 13.73 9.32 -16.82
C GLU A 199 12.72 10.34 -16.29
N SER A 200 11.68 9.88 -15.60
CA SER A 200 10.65 10.72 -15.03
C SER A 200 11.04 11.24 -13.65
N ASN A 201 10.72 12.50 -13.37
CA ASN A 201 10.85 13.10 -12.04
C ASN A 201 9.71 12.70 -11.08
N LYS A 202 8.63 12.10 -11.60
CA LYS A 202 7.52 11.63 -10.78
C LYS A 202 7.95 10.50 -9.86
N ASN A 203 7.38 10.47 -8.67
CA ASN A 203 7.74 9.47 -7.67
C ASN A 203 6.52 8.96 -6.90
N ALA A 204 6.56 7.71 -6.49
CA ALA A 204 5.47 7.10 -5.76
C ALA A 204 5.99 6.17 -4.67
N LEU A 205 5.31 6.20 -3.53
CA LEU A 205 5.54 5.30 -2.41
C LEU A 205 4.25 4.58 -2.03
N LEU A 206 4.38 3.35 -1.54
CA LEU A 206 3.30 2.64 -0.89
C LEU A 206 3.74 2.36 0.55
N VAL A 207 2.89 2.69 1.52
CA VAL A 207 3.16 2.37 2.92
C VAL A 207 2.27 1.23 3.38
N GLU A 208 2.87 0.25 4.04
CA GLU A 208 2.20 -0.83 4.76
C GLU A 208 2.24 -0.49 6.25
N CYS A 209 1.11 -0.06 6.79
CA CYS A 209 1.03 0.58 8.11
C CYS A 209 1.06 -0.38 9.32
N GLY A 210 1.24 -1.65 9.11
CA GLY A 210 1.11 -2.70 10.14
C GLY A 210 -0.09 -3.61 9.87
N GLN A 211 -0.58 -4.33 10.88
CA GLN A 211 -1.72 -5.23 10.70
C GLN A 211 -2.99 -4.42 10.41
N HIS A 212 -3.87 -4.92 9.50
CA HIS A 212 -5.02 -4.20 8.94
C HIS A 212 -5.86 -3.44 9.98
N TRP A 213 -6.05 -4.01 11.17
CA TRP A 213 -7.05 -3.53 12.13
C TRP A 213 -6.48 -3.15 13.49
N GLU A 214 -5.15 -3.23 13.67
CA GLU A 214 -4.51 -2.80 14.91
C GLU A 214 -4.41 -1.27 15.01
N LYS A 215 -4.48 -0.74 16.23
CA LYS A 215 -4.36 0.72 16.50
C LYS A 215 -3.05 1.33 15.99
N LEU A 216 -2.00 0.54 15.87
CA LEU A 216 -0.73 1.02 15.33
C LEU A 216 -0.87 1.45 13.87
N SER A 217 -1.67 0.76 13.06
CA SER A 217 -1.81 1.05 11.63
C SER A 217 -2.43 2.44 11.37
N GLU A 218 -3.39 2.88 12.19
CA GLU A 218 -3.94 4.24 12.17
C GLU A 218 -2.85 5.29 12.42
N ARG A 219 -2.05 5.08 13.48
CA ARG A 219 -0.97 6.00 13.86
C ARG A 219 0.08 6.13 12.78
N ILE A 220 0.51 5.01 12.22
CA ILE A 220 1.50 4.97 11.13
C ILE A 220 0.95 5.65 9.87
N ALA A 221 -0.33 5.45 9.53
CA ALA A 221 -0.96 6.11 8.38
C ALA A 221 -0.95 7.64 8.53
N ILE A 222 -1.35 8.17 9.69
CA ILE A 222 -1.37 9.62 9.97
C ILE A 222 0.07 10.17 9.99
N GLU A 223 1.01 9.51 10.68
CA GLU A 223 2.42 9.94 10.70
C GLU A 223 3.00 9.98 9.28
N THR A 224 2.75 8.93 8.47
CA THR A 224 3.25 8.88 7.10
C THR A 224 2.66 9.99 6.25
N LEU A 225 1.36 10.24 6.34
CA LEU A 225 0.69 11.34 5.64
C LEU A 225 1.34 12.70 5.98
N ILE A 226 1.53 13.00 7.26
CA ILE A 226 2.15 14.25 7.71
C ILE A 226 3.56 14.40 7.12
N ARG A 227 4.41 13.38 7.29
CA ARG A 227 5.81 13.43 6.84
C ARG A 227 5.93 13.48 5.32
N PHE A 228 5.08 12.74 4.61
CA PHE A 228 5.02 12.75 3.15
C PHE A 228 4.66 14.14 2.61
N LEU A 229 3.64 14.78 3.17
CA LEU A 229 3.24 16.13 2.76
C LEU A 229 4.32 17.18 3.06
N ARG A 230 5.10 17.01 4.12
CA ARG A 230 6.28 17.84 4.40
C ARG A 230 7.39 17.60 3.40
N SER A 231 7.70 16.34 3.06
CA SER A 231 8.80 15.99 2.15
C SER A 231 8.56 16.46 0.71
N THR A 232 7.29 16.52 0.30
CA THR A 232 6.88 17.06 -1.00
C THR A 232 6.71 18.59 -1.00
N THR A 233 6.99 19.27 0.10
CA THR A 233 6.79 20.72 0.29
C THR A 233 5.33 21.19 0.13
N THR A 234 4.38 20.27 0.05
CA THR A 234 2.95 20.56 -0.04
C THR A 234 2.43 21.21 1.25
N MET A 235 3.03 20.84 2.37
CA MET A 235 2.79 21.43 3.69
C MET A 235 4.09 21.94 4.32
N ASP A 236 3.97 22.86 5.28
CA ASP A 236 5.12 23.39 6.03
C ASP A 236 5.88 22.29 6.80
N LYS A 237 7.15 22.48 7.05
CA LYS A 237 8.00 21.55 7.82
C LYS A 237 7.49 21.28 9.25
N LYS A 238 6.68 22.17 9.81
CA LYS A 238 6.06 22.04 11.14
C LYS A 238 4.63 21.51 11.11
N PHE A 239 4.05 21.27 9.91
CA PHE A 239 2.70 20.74 9.79
C PHE A 239 2.54 19.46 10.60
N GLY A 240 1.57 19.43 11.52
CA GLY A 240 1.25 18.24 12.32
C GLY A 240 2.23 17.94 13.46
N ASP A 241 3.12 18.88 13.88
CA ASP A 241 4.04 18.66 15.02
C ASP A 241 3.29 18.29 16.30
N GLU A 242 2.15 18.93 16.58
CA GLU A 242 1.31 18.64 17.76
C GLU A 242 0.83 17.18 17.72
N PHE A 243 0.31 16.73 16.59
CA PHE A 243 -0.15 15.35 16.40
C PHE A 243 0.99 14.34 16.53
N LEU A 244 2.16 14.63 15.95
CA LEU A 244 3.32 13.75 16.09
C LEU A 244 3.79 13.63 17.52
N ASN A 245 3.72 14.71 18.30
CA ASN A 245 4.06 14.69 19.72
C ASN A 245 3.06 13.86 20.55
N GLU A 246 1.77 13.94 20.24
CA GLU A 246 0.72 13.12 20.86
C GLU A 246 0.81 11.65 20.47
N LEU A 247 1.02 11.35 19.18
CA LEU A 247 1.14 9.98 18.68
C LEU A 247 2.33 9.23 19.27
N LYS A 248 3.38 9.93 19.69
CA LYS A 248 4.64 9.35 20.17
C LYS A 248 5.11 8.25 19.22
N PRO A 249 5.56 8.60 17.99
CA PRO A 249 5.83 7.66 16.92
C PRO A 249 6.73 6.50 17.39
N LYS A 250 6.32 5.28 17.09
CA LYS A 250 7.12 4.09 17.35
C LYS A 250 8.29 4.06 16.36
N LYS A 251 9.50 3.82 16.87
CA LYS A 251 10.71 3.74 16.05
C LYS A 251 11.00 2.29 15.69
N PHE A 252 11.19 2.03 14.40
CA PHE A 252 11.68 0.77 13.86
C PHE A 252 13.04 0.99 13.20
N LYS A 253 13.75 -0.08 12.86
CA LYS A 253 15.03 0.02 12.15
C LYS A 253 14.83 0.64 10.76
N LYS A 254 15.70 1.59 10.42
CA LYS A 254 15.74 2.22 9.09
C LYS A 254 16.73 1.48 8.21
N GLU A 255 16.35 0.33 7.73
CA GLU A 255 17.17 -0.50 6.85
C GLU A 255 16.53 -0.54 5.46
N VAL A 256 17.33 -0.65 4.43
CA VAL A 256 16.87 -0.79 3.04
C VAL A 256 17.07 -2.23 2.62
N TYR A 257 15.99 -2.85 2.14
CA TYR A 257 16.00 -4.23 1.67
C TYR A 257 15.65 -4.28 0.18
N ARG A 258 16.38 -5.08 -0.58
CA ARG A 258 16.07 -5.34 -1.99
C ARG A 258 15.53 -6.76 -2.14
N VAL A 259 14.38 -6.87 -2.78
CA VAL A 259 13.80 -8.16 -3.14
C VAL A 259 14.58 -8.75 -4.30
N GLY A 260 15.20 -9.90 -4.07
CA GLY A 260 15.92 -10.66 -5.09
C GLY A 260 15.02 -11.69 -5.77
N GLU A 261 14.03 -12.24 -5.04
CA GLU A 261 13.14 -13.27 -5.56
C GLU A 261 11.72 -13.13 -5.01
N ILE A 262 10.73 -13.41 -5.86
CA ILE A 262 9.30 -13.45 -5.48
C ILE A 262 8.83 -14.89 -5.63
N ILE A 263 8.44 -15.52 -4.54
CA ILE A 263 7.89 -16.87 -4.56
C ILE A 263 6.41 -16.79 -4.90
N THR A 264 6.07 -17.26 -6.10
CA THR A 264 4.69 -17.38 -6.58
C THR A 264 4.21 -18.81 -6.41
N ILE A 265 3.05 -18.99 -5.82
CA ILE A 265 2.42 -20.30 -5.58
C ILE A 265 2.02 -20.93 -6.92
N LYS A 266 2.53 -22.13 -7.20
CA LYS A 266 2.30 -22.86 -8.47
C LYS A 266 1.09 -23.79 -8.39
N THR A 267 0.76 -24.28 -7.18
CA THR A 267 -0.35 -25.22 -6.95
C THR A 267 -1.15 -24.84 -5.71
N ASP A 268 -2.37 -25.39 -5.58
CA ASP A 268 -3.21 -25.16 -4.39
C ASP A 268 -2.77 -26.02 -3.17
N LYS A 269 -1.58 -26.64 -3.25
CA LYS A 269 -0.99 -27.46 -2.17
C LYS A 269 0.16 -26.77 -1.46
N PHE A 270 0.44 -25.51 -1.74
CA PHE A 270 1.51 -24.77 -1.08
C PHE A 270 1.28 -24.71 0.43
N LYS A 271 2.36 -24.94 1.19
CA LYS A 271 2.38 -24.79 2.66
C LYS A 271 3.71 -24.20 3.10
N PHE A 272 3.66 -23.24 4.00
CA PHE A 272 4.87 -22.79 4.70
C PHE A 272 5.37 -23.88 5.67
N SER A 273 6.69 -23.93 5.88
CA SER A 273 7.34 -24.84 6.86
C SER A 273 7.19 -24.35 8.30
N SER A 274 6.89 -23.07 8.49
CA SER A 274 6.69 -22.40 9.79
C SER A 274 5.69 -21.27 9.65
N ASP A 275 5.18 -20.76 10.76
CA ASP A 275 4.32 -19.57 10.76
C ASP A 275 5.16 -18.28 10.65
N TRP A 276 5.68 -18.05 9.46
CA TRP A 276 6.49 -16.87 9.15
C TRP A 276 5.67 -15.59 9.32
N GLN A 277 6.23 -14.61 10.02
CA GLN A 277 5.58 -13.31 10.27
C GLN A 277 6.12 -12.20 9.33
N GLY A 278 7.36 -12.37 8.84
CA GLY A 278 8.10 -11.40 8.07
C GLY A 278 9.27 -10.79 8.86
N PHE A 279 10.33 -10.46 8.15
CA PHE A 279 11.63 -10.01 8.65
C PHE A 279 12.43 -11.09 9.41
N GLU A 280 12.06 -12.38 9.31
CA GLU A 280 12.96 -13.45 9.71
C GLU A 280 14.19 -13.46 8.82
N VAL A 281 15.35 -13.65 9.44
CA VAL A 281 16.65 -13.75 8.77
C VAL A 281 17.03 -15.23 8.72
N LEU A 282 17.13 -15.77 7.52
CA LEU A 282 17.33 -17.20 7.28
C LEU A 282 18.73 -17.47 6.70
N LYS A 283 19.30 -18.61 7.10
CA LYS A 283 20.51 -19.15 6.47
C LYS A 283 20.17 -19.78 5.12
N LYS A 284 21.10 -19.73 4.16
CA LYS A 284 21.01 -20.45 2.89
C LYS A 284 20.60 -21.91 3.11
N GLY A 285 19.66 -22.39 2.30
CA GLY A 285 19.14 -23.77 2.36
C GLY A 285 18.07 -24.00 3.43
N THR A 286 17.70 -23.00 4.26
CA THR A 286 16.55 -23.12 5.15
C THR A 286 15.28 -23.34 4.33
N VAL A 287 14.48 -24.35 4.68
CA VAL A 287 13.20 -24.62 4.04
C VAL A 287 12.19 -23.56 4.46
N ILE A 288 11.68 -22.79 3.49
CA ILE A 288 10.65 -21.77 3.69
C ILE A 288 9.25 -22.37 3.58
N GLY A 289 9.08 -23.30 2.66
CA GLY A 289 7.81 -23.94 2.40
C GLY A 289 7.92 -25.06 1.38
N LYS A 290 6.78 -25.65 1.02
CA LYS A 290 6.66 -26.72 0.02
C LYS A 290 5.44 -26.46 -0.86
N ASP A 291 5.60 -26.56 -2.18
CA ASP A 291 4.53 -26.44 -3.16
C ASP A 291 4.39 -27.78 -3.87
N ASP A 292 3.37 -28.57 -3.48
CA ASP A 292 3.20 -29.99 -3.82
C ASP A 292 4.45 -30.81 -3.46
N GLN A 293 5.30 -31.18 -4.41
CA GLN A 293 6.54 -31.94 -4.17
C GLN A 293 7.80 -31.06 -4.16
N GLU A 294 7.71 -29.81 -4.57
CA GLU A 294 8.86 -28.90 -4.66
C GLU A 294 9.06 -28.13 -3.36
N PHE A 295 10.27 -28.20 -2.80
CA PHE A 295 10.64 -27.37 -1.65
C PHE A 295 11.10 -25.98 -2.12
N VAL A 296 10.72 -24.97 -1.33
CA VAL A 296 11.19 -23.60 -1.47
C VAL A 296 12.23 -23.35 -0.38
N TYR A 297 13.43 -22.93 -0.79
CA TYR A 297 14.57 -22.72 0.11
C TYR A 297 15.00 -21.26 0.13
N ALA A 298 15.64 -20.83 1.21
CA ALA A 298 16.38 -19.58 1.28
C ALA A 298 17.58 -19.65 0.31
N PRO A 299 17.69 -18.75 -0.69
CA PRO A 299 18.69 -18.87 -1.76
C PRO A 299 20.10 -18.45 -1.35
N TYR A 300 20.24 -17.62 -0.31
CA TYR A 300 21.51 -17.09 0.21
C TYR A 300 21.45 -16.93 1.73
N ASP A 301 22.61 -16.73 2.36
CA ASP A 301 22.69 -16.38 3.77
C ASP A 301 22.08 -14.99 4.03
N GLU A 302 21.53 -14.81 5.22
CA GLU A 302 20.77 -13.60 5.58
C GLU A 302 19.60 -13.30 4.64
N THR A 303 18.97 -14.34 4.07
CA THR A 303 17.69 -14.19 3.35
C THR A 303 16.61 -13.66 4.30
N ILE A 304 15.99 -12.54 3.93
CA ILE A 304 14.95 -11.89 4.74
C ILE A 304 13.60 -12.12 4.10
N LEU A 305 12.65 -12.63 4.90
CA LEU A 305 11.28 -12.84 4.45
C LEU A 305 10.48 -11.53 4.52
N ILE A 306 9.85 -11.13 3.42
CA ILE A 306 9.00 -9.94 3.38
C ILE A 306 7.57 -10.33 3.04
N MET A 307 6.64 -9.99 3.95
CA MET A 307 5.19 -10.14 3.80
C MET A 307 4.74 -11.56 3.39
N PRO A 308 5.00 -12.60 4.19
CA PRO A 308 4.45 -13.93 3.94
C PRO A 308 2.91 -13.87 4.00
N THR A 309 2.26 -14.39 2.95
CA THR A 309 0.79 -14.28 2.80
C THR A 309 0.05 -15.37 3.57
N LYS A 310 -1.22 -15.10 3.96
CA LYS A 310 -2.20 -16.12 4.38
C LYS A 310 -3.02 -16.67 3.19
N ARG A 311 -2.96 -16.03 2.03
CA ARG A 311 -3.70 -16.41 0.82
C ARG A 311 -2.94 -17.45 0.01
N LEU A 312 -2.94 -18.71 0.49
CA LEU A 312 -2.16 -19.81 -0.05
C LEU A 312 -2.89 -20.53 -1.18
N PHE A 313 -3.07 -19.89 -2.33
CA PHE A 313 -3.64 -20.50 -3.52
C PHE A 313 -2.86 -20.11 -4.78
N LYS A 314 -3.00 -20.94 -5.80
CA LYS A 314 -2.27 -20.83 -7.06
C LYS A 314 -2.28 -19.41 -7.64
N GLY A 315 -1.13 -18.95 -8.11
CA GLY A 315 -0.93 -17.65 -8.75
C GLY A 315 -0.60 -16.52 -7.77
N LYS A 316 -0.82 -16.69 -6.45
CA LYS A 316 -0.51 -15.64 -5.46
C LYS A 316 0.96 -15.63 -5.07
N THR A 317 1.47 -14.44 -4.72
CA THR A 317 2.77 -14.30 -4.09
C THR A 317 2.72 -14.92 -2.69
N ALA A 318 3.51 -15.96 -2.44
CA ALA A 318 3.66 -16.56 -1.12
C ALA A 318 4.45 -15.64 -0.18
N VAL A 319 5.64 -15.24 -0.61
CA VAL A 319 6.59 -14.41 0.15
C VAL A 319 7.60 -13.79 -0.81
N ARG A 320 8.19 -12.67 -0.42
CA ARG A 320 9.36 -12.08 -1.10
C ARG A 320 10.61 -12.42 -0.31
N LEU A 321 11.67 -12.79 -1.01
CA LEU A 321 12.99 -13.08 -0.47
C LEU A 321 13.90 -11.89 -0.74
N ALA A 322 14.33 -11.22 0.31
CA ALA A 322 15.09 -9.99 0.23
C ALA A 322 16.44 -10.12 0.93
N TYR A 323 17.33 -9.21 0.60
CA TYR A 323 18.60 -8.98 1.28
C TYR A 323 18.75 -7.50 1.64
N ARG A 324 19.51 -7.22 2.68
CA ARG A 324 19.82 -5.85 3.06
C ARG A 324 20.81 -5.26 2.06
N ILE A 325 20.56 -4.03 1.61
CA ILE A 325 21.53 -3.22 0.89
C ILE A 325 22.12 -2.19 1.84
N GLU A 326 23.45 -2.05 1.79
CA GLU A 326 24.15 -1.02 2.53
C GLU A 326 23.89 0.36 1.92
N ASP A 327 23.87 1.39 2.78
CA ASP A 327 23.70 2.79 2.36
C ASP A 327 24.95 3.33 1.66
#